data_c84c880c107da7e7b4619c917c0c9748
#
_entry.id   c84c880c107da7e7b4619c917c0c9748
#
_cell.length_a   1.000
_cell.length_b   1.000
_cell.length_c   1.000
_cell.angle_alpha   90.00
_cell.angle_beta   90.00
_cell.angle_gamma   90.00
#
_symmetry.space_group_name_H-M   'P 1'
#
loop_
_entity.id
_entity.type
_entity.pdbx_description
1 polymer ?
#
loop_
_entity_poly.entity_id
_entity_poly.type
_entity_poly.pdbx_seq_one_letter_code
_entity_poly.pdbx_strand_id
1 'polypeptide(L)'
;MREEKKAEKRQELVGVCLDCFVEKGLTVATTKNLCKAAKLQNGGIYYYFSTKEEIVLACAEETISRIEKAAFGIVFEDISDIQSMMDHLGELADKMSPTMRFLVSVCVSREYGEKVKPSLVRLAARYPYYTGRIAEILGCTDKEVEPFVHLSILAINNYMIFAERALFDPQIEAVKKELSRLAERKGRNNR
;
A
#
# COMPACT_ATOMS: atom_id res chain seq x y z
N MET A 1 -9.92 -20.44 -22.24
CA MET A 1 -10.79 -21.12 -21.22
C MET A 1 -10.03 -21.90 -20.16
N ARG A 2 -9.13 -22.89 -20.47
CA ARG A 2 -8.38 -23.64 -19.43
C ARG A 2 -7.28 -22.79 -18.77
N GLU A 3 -6.53 -22.02 -19.54
CA GLU A 3 -5.47 -21.14 -19.07
C GLU A 3 -6.04 -19.95 -18.28
N GLU A 4 -7.15 -19.37 -18.69
CA GLU A 4 -7.85 -18.30 -17.98
C GLU A 4 -8.29 -18.76 -16.58
N LYS A 5 -8.95 -19.92 -16.48
CA LYS A 5 -9.34 -20.51 -15.19
C LYS A 5 -8.13 -20.80 -14.30
N LYS A 6 -6.97 -21.17 -14.89
CA LYS A 6 -5.74 -21.38 -14.14
C LYS A 6 -5.19 -20.05 -13.62
N ALA A 7 -5.24 -18.98 -14.41
CA ALA A 7 -4.81 -17.65 -14.02
C ALA A 7 -5.71 -17.06 -12.91
N GLU A 8 -7.03 -17.18 -13.04
CA GLU A 8 -7.98 -16.78 -12.00
C GLU A 8 -7.73 -17.52 -10.69
N LYS A 9 -7.55 -18.86 -10.76
CA LYS A 9 -7.24 -19.66 -9.57
C LYS A 9 -5.90 -19.27 -8.95
N ARG A 10 -4.89 -18.96 -9.79
CA ARG A 10 -3.59 -18.48 -9.31
C ARG A 10 -3.74 -17.15 -8.54
N GLN A 11 -4.56 -16.22 -9.03
CA GLN A 11 -4.81 -14.94 -8.35
C GLN A 11 -5.53 -15.14 -7.01
N GLU A 12 -6.54 -16.02 -6.96
CA GLU A 12 -7.18 -16.41 -5.69
C GLU A 12 -6.16 -16.95 -4.68
N LEU A 13 -5.28 -17.83 -5.15
CA LEU A 13 -4.24 -18.45 -4.33
C LEU A 13 -3.22 -17.43 -3.81
N VAL A 14 -2.92 -16.37 -4.56
CA VAL A 14 -2.07 -15.25 -4.08
C VAL A 14 -2.71 -14.62 -2.84
N GLY A 15 -4.01 -14.33 -2.87
CA GLY A 15 -4.71 -13.78 -1.70
C GLY A 15 -4.62 -14.69 -0.47
N VAL A 16 -4.92 -15.98 -0.65
CA VAL A 16 -4.86 -16.97 0.44
C VAL A 16 -3.43 -17.14 0.99
N CYS A 17 -2.41 -17.12 0.12
CA CYS A 17 -1.02 -17.20 0.54
C CYS A 17 -0.58 -15.93 1.30
N LEU A 18 -1.01 -14.76 0.86
CA LEU A 18 -0.74 -13.50 1.53
C LEU A 18 -1.32 -13.50 2.94
N ASP A 19 -2.57 -13.92 3.12
CA ASP A 19 -3.18 -14.04 4.44
C ASP A 19 -2.40 -15.01 5.34
N CYS A 20 -1.92 -16.13 4.79
CA CYS A 20 -1.09 -17.08 5.51
C CYS A 20 0.27 -16.47 5.92
N PHE A 21 0.91 -15.68 5.05
CA PHE A 21 2.15 -14.96 5.40
C PHE A 21 1.92 -13.86 6.43
N VAL A 22 0.81 -13.16 6.36
CA VAL A 22 0.41 -12.14 7.36
C VAL A 22 0.21 -12.78 8.73
N GLU A 23 -0.50 -13.92 8.79
CA GLU A 23 -0.78 -14.63 10.04
C GLU A 23 0.49 -15.23 10.67
N LYS A 24 1.33 -15.89 9.86
CA LYS A 24 2.45 -16.70 10.38
C LYS A 24 3.82 -16.04 10.31
N GLY A 25 3.94 -15.00 9.51
CA GLY A 25 5.23 -14.38 9.18
C GLY A 25 5.93 -15.06 8.00
N LEU A 26 6.72 -14.27 7.27
CA LEU A 26 7.42 -14.67 6.04
C LEU A 26 8.33 -15.90 6.22
N THR A 27 9.10 -15.92 7.31
CA THR A 27 10.10 -16.97 7.58
C THR A 27 9.49 -18.27 8.11
N VAL A 28 8.40 -18.16 8.87
CA VAL A 28 7.74 -19.31 9.53
C VAL A 28 6.76 -20.03 8.60
N ALA A 29 6.14 -19.31 7.67
CA ALA A 29 5.19 -19.88 6.73
C ALA A 29 5.90 -20.86 5.76
N THR A 30 5.64 -22.15 5.94
CA THR A 30 6.14 -23.23 5.07
C THR A 30 5.19 -23.47 3.91
N THR A 31 5.67 -24.13 2.84
CA THR A 31 4.81 -24.58 1.72
C THR A 31 3.64 -25.44 2.20
N LYS A 32 3.86 -26.25 3.25
CA LYS A 32 2.78 -27.05 3.87
C LYS A 32 1.70 -26.17 4.48
N ASN A 33 2.08 -25.04 5.11
CA ASN A 33 1.11 -24.06 5.63
C ASN A 33 0.31 -23.41 4.48
N LEU A 34 0.98 -23.02 3.39
CA LEU A 34 0.34 -22.42 2.21
C LEU A 34 -0.65 -23.40 1.55
N CYS A 35 -0.24 -24.66 1.36
CA CYS A 35 -1.15 -25.69 0.84
C CYS A 35 -2.36 -25.90 1.75
N LYS A 36 -2.16 -25.95 3.07
CA LYS A 36 -3.25 -26.11 4.05
C LYS A 36 -4.22 -24.92 3.97
N ALA A 37 -3.72 -23.70 3.98
CA ALA A 37 -4.54 -22.50 3.84
C ALA A 37 -5.33 -22.49 2.53
N ALA A 38 -4.71 -22.90 1.43
CA ALA A 38 -5.31 -23.01 0.10
C ALA A 38 -6.25 -24.22 -0.09
N LYS A 39 -6.40 -25.08 0.93
CA LYS A 39 -7.15 -26.36 0.83
C LYS A 39 -6.64 -27.27 -0.29
N LEU A 40 -5.34 -27.25 -0.53
CA LEU A 40 -4.65 -28.10 -1.49
C LEU A 40 -3.91 -29.25 -0.78
N GLN A 41 -3.71 -30.35 -1.49
CA GLN A 41 -2.81 -31.42 -1.04
C GLN A 41 -1.36 -30.89 -0.96
N ASN A 42 -0.50 -31.57 -0.19
CA ASN A 42 0.90 -31.22 -0.08
C ASN A 42 1.55 -31.17 -1.48
N GLY A 43 2.20 -30.06 -1.79
CA GLY A 43 2.82 -29.82 -3.09
C GLY A 43 1.84 -29.32 -4.18
N GLY A 44 0.52 -29.34 -3.96
CA GLY A 44 -0.46 -28.92 -4.95
C GLY A 44 -0.34 -27.45 -5.38
N ILE A 45 0.25 -26.61 -4.52
CA ILE A 45 0.52 -25.22 -4.85
C ILE A 45 1.51 -25.06 -6.01
N TYR A 46 2.44 -26.01 -6.17
CA TYR A 46 3.43 -26.00 -7.23
C TYR A 46 2.88 -26.29 -8.65
N TYR A 47 1.59 -26.62 -8.73
CA TYR A 47 0.90 -26.60 -10.03
C TYR A 47 0.67 -25.18 -10.55
N TYR A 48 0.62 -24.19 -9.65
CA TYR A 48 0.35 -22.78 -9.96
C TYR A 48 1.57 -21.89 -9.85
N PHE A 49 2.56 -22.27 -9.05
CA PHE A 49 3.79 -21.51 -8.79
C PHE A 49 4.99 -22.46 -8.84
N SER A 50 6.05 -22.07 -9.53
CA SER A 50 7.24 -22.92 -9.68
C SER A 50 8.05 -23.04 -8.39
N THR A 51 8.06 -21.99 -7.55
CA THR A 51 8.85 -21.92 -6.32
C THR A 51 8.12 -21.20 -5.21
N LYS A 52 8.58 -21.33 -3.95
CA LYS A 52 8.12 -20.51 -2.83
C LYS A 52 8.44 -19.03 -3.06
N GLU A 53 9.59 -18.73 -3.67
CA GLU A 53 9.98 -17.39 -4.05
C GLU A 53 8.93 -16.73 -4.96
N GLU A 54 8.48 -17.43 -5.99
CA GLU A 54 7.43 -16.92 -6.89
C GLU A 54 6.15 -16.57 -6.12
N ILE A 55 5.78 -17.39 -5.12
CA ILE A 55 4.61 -17.10 -4.27
C ILE A 55 4.83 -15.82 -3.46
N VAL A 56 6.01 -15.68 -2.82
CA VAL A 56 6.35 -14.51 -2.01
C VAL A 56 6.31 -13.23 -2.85
N LEU A 57 6.93 -13.26 -4.04
CA LEU A 57 6.96 -12.10 -4.95
C LEU A 57 5.56 -11.77 -5.48
N ALA A 58 4.74 -12.77 -5.82
CA ALA A 58 3.36 -12.54 -6.23
C ALA A 58 2.52 -11.92 -5.10
N CYS A 59 2.71 -12.34 -3.86
CA CYS A 59 2.06 -11.74 -2.69
C CYS A 59 2.53 -10.29 -2.44
N ALA A 60 3.82 -10.00 -2.67
CA ALA A 60 4.34 -8.64 -2.57
C ALA A 60 3.75 -7.72 -3.65
N GLU A 61 3.66 -8.17 -4.90
CA GLU A 61 3.00 -7.44 -6.00
C GLU A 61 1.53 -7.19 -5.72
N GLU A 62 0.80 -8.17 -5.19
CA GLU A 62 -0.59 -8.02 -4.79
C GLU A 62 -0.74 -6.96 -3.69
N THR A 63 0.16 -6.95 -2.69
CA THR A 63 0.16 -5.92 -1.63
C THR A 63 0.38 -4.53 -2.22
N ILE A 64 1.37 -4.37 -3.10
CA ILE A 64 1.67 -3.09 -3.78
C ILE A 64 0.45 -2.65 -4.61
N SER A 65 -0.17 -3.55 -5.36
CA SER A 65 -1.37 -3.26 -6.15
C SER A 65 -2.55 -2.80 -5.27
N ARG A 66 -2.74 -3.41 -4.10
CA ARG A 66 -3.78 -2.98 -3.13
C ARG A 66 -3.51 -1.59 -2.59
N ILE A 67 -2.25 -1.28 -2.24
CA ILE A 67 -1.84 0.06 -1.79
C ILE A 67 -2.10 1.08 -2.90
N GLU A 68 -1.69 0.80 -4.13
CA GLU A 68 -1.88 1.69 -5.27
C GLU A 68 -3.36 1.98 -5.54
N LYS A 69 -4.19 0.93 -5.59
CA LYS A 69 -5.64 1.08 -5.80
C LYS A 69 -6.31 1.88 -4.69
N ALA A 70 -5.93 1.63 -3.44
CA ALA A 70 -6.49 2.31 -2.30
C ALA A 70 -6.08 3.79 -2.26
N ALA A 71 -4.80 4.10 -2.53
CA ALA A 71 -4.32 5.48 -2.64
C ALA A 71 -4.99 6.22 -3.82
N PHE A 72 -5.18 5.54 -4.97
CA PHE A 72 -5.89 6.10 -6.11
C PHE A 72 -7.35 6.42 -5.75
N GLY A 73 -8.09 5.48 -5.15
CA GLY A 73 -9.47 5.68 -4.73
C GLY A 73 -9.61 6.93 -3.85
N ILE A 74 -8.80 7.05 -2.78
CA ILE A 74 -8.82 8.20 -1.90
C ILE A 74 -8.57 9.49 -2.67
N VAL A 75 -7.52 9.55 -3.50
CA VAL A 75 -7.08 10.80 -4.15
C VAL A 75 -7.97 11.21 -5.33
N PHE A 76 -8.61 10.28 -6.02
CA PHE A 76 -9.33 10.57 -7.28
C PHE A 76 -10.84 10.36 -7.23
N GLU A 77 -11.33 9.48 -6.35
CA GLU A 77 -12.73 9.08 -6.34
C GLU A 77 -13.49 9.68 -5.15
N ASP A 78 -12.86 9.76 -3.96
CA ASP A 78 -13.55 10.06 -2.71
C ASP A 78 -13.26 11.46 -2.14
N ILE A 79 -12.33 12.23 -2.73
CA ILE A 79 -11.92 13.50 -2.14
C ILE A 79 -12.92 14.62 -2.42
N SER A 80 -13.58 15.10 -1.38
CA SER A 80 -14.32 16.38 -1.37
C SER A 80 -13.53 17.50 -0.70
N ASP A 81 -12.69 17.20 0.27
CA ASP A 81 -11.87 18.13 1.05
C ASP A 81 -10.69 17.44 1.75
N ILE A 82 -9.76 18.25 2.27
CA ILE A 82 -8.54 17.78 2.95
C ILE A 82 -8.84 16.97 4.21
N GLN A 83 -9.85 17.36 4.98
CA GLN A 83 -10.19 16.67 6.22
C GLN A 83 -10.64 15.24 5.92
N SER A 84 -11.59 15.10 4.99
CA SER A 84 -12.08 13.79 4.54
C SER A 84 -10.95 12.93 4.00
N MET A 85 -10.06 13.48 3.17
CA MET A 85 -8.90 12.75 2.66
C MET A 85 -8.03 12.17 3.78
N MET A 86 -7.68 12.99 4.77
CA MET A 86 -6.79 12.57 5.86
C MET A 86 -7.43 11.52 6.77
N ASP A 87 -8.74 11.61 6.98
CA ASP A 87 -9.48 10.62 7.77
C ASP A 87 -9.49 9.26 7.04
N HIS A 88 -9.78 9.24 5.74
CA HIS A 88 -9.70 8.03 4.92
C HIS A 88 -8.28 7.44 4.86
N LEU A 89 -7.23 8.27 4.84
CA LEU A 89 -5.85 7.78 4.91
C LEU A 89 -5.56 7.06 6.22
N GLY A 90 -6.10 7.54 7.34
CA GLY A 90 -5.99 6.87 8.64
C GLY A 90 -6.66 5.49 8.65
N GLU A 91 -7.89 5.40 8.16
CA GLU A 91 -8.63 4.13 8.04
C GLU A 91 -7.93 3.14 7.10
N LEU A 92 -7.41 3.65 5.98
CA LEU A 92 -6.63 2.85 5.05
C LEU A 92 -5.37 2.30 5.71
N ALA A 93 -4.65 3.13 6.45
CA ALA A 93 -3.43 2.73 7.14
C ALA A 93 -3.71 1.60 8.15
N ASP A 94 -4.80 1.68 8.92
CA ASP A 94 -5.25 0.60 9.81
C ASP A 94 -5.48 -0.71 9.04
N LYS A 95 -6.25 -0.64 7.97
CA LYS A 95 -6.62 -1.80 7.14
C LYS A 95 -5.40 -2.43 6.47
N MET A 96 -4.45 -1.63 6.02
CA MET A 96 -3.29 -2.10 5.26
C MET A 96 -2.09 -2.50 6.12
N SER A 97 -2.07 -2.13 7.42
CA SER A 97 -0.95 -2.39 8.32
C SER A 97 -0.47 -3.86 8.33
N PRO A 98 -1.32 -4.89 8.40
CA PRO A 98 -0.86 -6.29 8.40
C PRO A 98 -0.12 -6.68 7.12
N THR A 99 -0.66 -6.31 5.95
CA THR A 99 -0.05 -6.61 4.65
C THR A 99 1.20 -5.78 4.39
N MET A 100 1.24 -4.52 4.88
CA MET A 100 2.43 -3.69 4.81
C MET A 100 3.60 -4.25 5.61
N ARG A 101 3.35 -4.80 6.79
CA ARG A 101 4.39 -5.48 7.59
C ARG A 101 4.96 -6.70 6.87
N PHE A 102 4.11 -7.47 6.17
CA PHE A 102 4.57 -8.52 5.29
C PHE A 102 5.47 -7.95 4.18
N LEU A 103 5.02 -6.91 3.47
CA LEU A 103 5.79 -6.27 2.40
C LEU A 103 7.16 -5.77 2.91
N VAL A 104 7.20 -5.12 4.08
CA VAL A 104 8.46 -4.68 4.70
C VAL A 104 9.38 -5.87 4.97
N SER A 105 8.85 -7.00 5.48
CA SER A 105 9.64 -8.20 5.72
C SER A 105 10.25 -8.78 4.43
N VAL A 106 9.54 -8.68 3.30
CA VAL A 106 10.06 -9.02 1.96
C VAL A 106 11.16 -8.05 1.54
N CYS A 107 10.93 -6.73 1.70
CA CYS A 107 11.88 -5.68 1.29
C CYS A 107 13.22 -5.77 2.01
N VAL A 108 13.22 -6.09 3.31
CA VAL A 108 14.47 -6.21 4.10
C VAL A 108 15.11 -7.58 4.00
N SER A 109 14.46 -8.54 3.35
CA SER A 109 15.03 -9.87 3.13
C SER A 109 16.19 -9.83 2.15
N ARG A 110 17.28 -10.51 2.48
CA ARG A 110 18.42 -10.69 1.53
C ARG A 110 18.02 -11.48 0.29
N GLU A 111 17.03 -12.35 0.41
CA GLU A 111 16.59 -13.24 -0.66
C GLU A 111 15.66 -12.55 -1.67
N TYR A 112 14.74 -11.68 -1.18
CA TYR A 112 13.66 -11.12 -1.97
C TYR A 112 13.78 -9.62 -2.22
N GLY A 113 14.50 -8.87 -1.37
CA GLY A 113 14.50 -7.41 -1.36
C GLY A 113 14.85 -6.80 -2.71
N GLU A 114 15.94 -7.23 -3.33
CA GLU A 114 16.34 -6.71 -4.65
C GLU A 114 15.35 -7.07 -5.76
N LYS A 115 14.61 -8.18 -5.62
CA LYS A 115 13.64 -8.65 -6.62
C LYS A 115 12.32 -7.86 -6.57
N VAL A 116 11.93 -7.34 -5.41
CA VAL A 116 10.71 -6.53 -5.25
C VAL A 116 10.95 -5.04 -5.52
N LYS A 117 12.20 -4.59 -5.48
CA LYS A 117 12.58 -3.19 -5.66
C LYS A 117 12.04 -2.51 -6.93
N PRO A 118 12.03 -3.15 -8.13
CA PRO A 118 11.44 -2.53 -9.31
C PRO A 118 9.96 -2.17 -9.14
N SER A 119 9.22 -2.97 -8.40
CA SER A 119 7.79 -2.73 -8.13
C SER A 119 7.56 -1.57 -7.17
N LEU A 120 8.44 -1.41 -6.17
CA LEU A 120 8.43 -0.23 -5.29
C LEU A 120 8.78 1.04 -6.05
N VAL A 121 9.73 0.99 -6.99
CA VAL A 121 10.09 2.12 -7.86
C VAL A 121 8.89 2.51 -8.75
N ARG A 122 8.16 1.54 -9.31
CA ARG A 122 6.92 1.82 -10.07
C ARG A 122 5.87 2.50 -9.21
N LEU A 123 5.67 2.04 -7.97
CA LEU A 123 4.74 2.68 -7.03
C LEU A 123 5.15 4.12 -6.74
N ALA A 124 6.43 4.37 -6.44
CA ALA A 124 6.95 5.71 -6.16
C ALA A 124 6.81 6.65 -7.37
N ALA A 125 6.91 6.14 -8.60
CA ALA A 125 6.71 6.93 -9.81
C ALA A 125 5.28 7.49 -9.98
N ARG A 126 4.33 7.04 -9.16
CA ARG A 126 2.95 7.59 -9.11
C ARG A 126 2.81 8.82 -8.22
N TYR A 127 3.76 9.10 -7.33
CA TYR A 127 3.66 10.20 -6.37
C TYR A 127 3.44 11.58 -7.03
N PRO A 128 4.10 11.97 -8.12
CA PRO A 128 3.83 13.23 -8.79
C PRO A 128 2.38 13.37 -9.25
N TYR A 129 1.75 12.26 -9.66
CA TYR A 129 0.36 12.25 -10.09
C TYR A 129 -0.60 12.53 -8.92
N TYR A 130 -0.36 11.96 -7.74
CA TYR A 130 -1.11 12.26 -6.53
C TYR A 130 -0.89 13.72 -6.08
N THR A 131 0.36 14.20 -6.15
CA THR A 131 0.71 15.59 -5.83
C THR A 131 -0.06 16.58 -6.70
N GLY A 132 -0.06 16.36 -8.02
CA GLY A 132 -0.81 17.21 -8.97
C GLY A 132 -2.30 17.27 -8.67
N ARG A 133 -2.91 16.12 -8.35
CA ARG A 133 -4.34 16.08 -8.01
C ARG A 133 -4.67 16.83 -6.72
N ILE A 134 -3.85 16.68 -5.67
CA ILE A 134 -4.02 17.41 -4.42
C ILE A 134 -3.81 18.89 -4.63
N ALA A 135 -2.82 19.30 -5.42
CA ALA A 135 -2.57 20.69 -5.77
C ALA A 135 -3.79 21.32 -6.50
N GLU A 136 -4.39 20.59 -7.43
CA GLU A 136 -5.62 21.02 -8.13
C GLU A 136 -6.77 21.26 -7.16
N ILE A 137 -7.05 20.32 -6.24
CA ILE A 137 -8.11 20.45 -5.23
C ILE A 137 -7.90 21.68 -4.34
N LEU A 138 -6.63 21.97 -3.98
CA LEU A 138 -6.27 23.10 -3.11
C LEU A 138 -6.13 24.43 -3.85
N GLY A 139 -6.18 24.43 -5.19
CA GLY A 139 -5.88 25.62 -6.01
C GLY A 139 -4.43 26.10 -5.86
N CYS A 140 -3.49 25.19 -5.65
CA CYS A 140 -2.07 25.42 -5.40
C CYS A 140 -1.21 24.89 -6.54
N THR A 141 0.10 25.13 -6.50
CA THR A 141 1.06 24.49 -7.39
C THR A 141 1.58 23.18 -6.78
N ASP A 142 2.03 22.25 -7.63
CA ASP A 142 2.63 20.99 -7.19
C ASP A 142 3.79 21.23 -6.20
N LYS A 143 4.64 22.23 -6.47
CA LYS A 143 5.79 22.56 -5.61
C LYS A 143 5.39 23.03 -4.20
N GLU A 144 4.22 23.66 -4.06
CA GLU A 144 3.71 24.09 -2.75
C GLU A 144 3.17 22.91 -1.94
N VAL A 145 2.63 21.89 -2.60
CA VAL A 145 1.96 20.73 -1.97
C VAL A 145 2.91 19.54 -1.78
N GLU A 146 3.88 19.36 -2.67
CA GLU A 146 4.79 18.21 -2.70
C GLU A 146 5.43 17.85 -1.33
N PRO A 147 5.95 18.79 -0.52
CA PRO A 147 6.52 18.46 0.79
C PRO A 147 5.51 17.81 1.73
N PHE A 148 4.25 18.26 1.69
CA PHE A 148 3.19 17.74 2.56
C PHE A 148 2.72 16.36 2.11
N VAL A 149 2.68 16.12 0.81
CA VAL A 149 2.39 14.79 0.26
C VAL A 149 3.46 13.79 0.69
N HIS A 150 4.74 14.14 0.59
CA HIS A 150 5.83 13.28 1.03
C HIS A 150 5.80 13.02 2.54
N LEU A 151 5.51 14.05 3.36
CA LEU A 151 5.36 13.89 4.81
C LEU A 151 4.18 12.99 5.16
N SER A 152 3.05 13.13 4.46
CA SER A 152 1.88 12.25 4.64
C SER A 152 2.21 10.80 4.32
N ILE A 153 2.89 10.55 3.20
CA ILE A 153 3.32 9.20 2.79
C ILE A 153 4.26 8.60 3.83
N LEU A 154 5.21 9.40 4.34
CA LEU A 154 6.14 8.94 5.37
C LEU A 154 5.42 8.60 6.68
N ALA A 155 4.51 9.45 7.13
CA ALA A 155 3.71 9.22 8.34
C ALA A 155 2.85 7.95 8.21
N ILE A 156 2.16 7.77 7.07
CA ILE A 156 1.34 6.60 6.80
C ILE A 156 2.17 5.32 6.75
N ASN A 157 3.32 5.35 6.07
CA ASN A 157 4.23 4.20 6.02
C ASN A 157 4.74 3.83 7.41
N ASN A 158 5.14 4.81 8.22
CA ASN A 158 5.56 4.56 9.61
C ASN A 158 4.43 3.93 10.42
N TYR A 159 3.22 4.46 10.30
CA TYR A 159 2.07 3.90 11.00
C TYR A 159 1.76 2.47 10.55
N MET A 160 1.73 2.19 9.25
CA MET A 160 1.48 0.84 8.74
C MET A 160 2.53 -0.18 9.23
N ILE A 161 3.76 0.26 9.50
CA ILE A 161 4.84 -0.61 10.02
C ILE A 161 4.69 -0.82 11.53
N PHE A 162 4.52 0.26 12.30
CA PHE A 162 4.58 0.22 13.76
C PHE A 162 3.22 0.06 14.43
N ALA A 163 2.12 0.44 13.75
CA ALA A 163 0.74 0.48 14.24
C ALA A 163 0.59 1.27 15.56
N GLU A 164 1.32 2.38 15.70
CA GLU A 164 1.33 3.22 16.90
C GLU A 164 0.68 4.59 16.61
N ARG A 165 -0.58 4.73 17.04
CA ARG A 165 -1.37 5.95 16.85
C ARG A 165 -0.75 7.18 17.51
N ALA A 166 -0.13 7.02 18.66
CA ALA A 166 0.51 8.14 19.38
C ALA A 166 1.65 8.80 18.57
N LEU A 167 2.27 8.05 17.64
CA LEU A 167 3.27 8.59 16.72
C LEU A 167 2.65 9.15 15.45
N PHE A 168 1.57 8.55 14.96
CA PHE A 168 0.94 8.89 13.68
C PHE A 168 0.07 10.15 13.78
N ASP A 169 -0.85 10.19 14.76
CA ASP A 169 -1.88 11.23 14.83
C ASP A 169 -1.29 12.65 14.90
N PRO A 170 -0.23 12.95 15.70
CA PRO A 170 0.36 14.28 15.72
C PRO A 170 1.00 14.70 14.38
N GLN A 171 1.56 13.73 13.64
CA GLN A 171 2.18 14.00 12.34
C GLN A 171 1.12 14.35 11.29
N ILE A 172 0.03 13.60 11.23
CA ILE A 172 -1.09 13.84 10.32
C ILE A 172 -1.80 15.14 10.65
N GLU A 173 -2.04 15.46 11.93
CA GLU A 173 -2.64 16.72 12.34
C GLU A 173 -1.77 17.94 11.97
N ALA A 174 -0.46 17.81 12.06
CA ALA A 174 0.46 18.88 11.61
C ALA A 174 0.34 19.10 10.09
N VAL A 175 0.30 18.03 9.31
CA VAL A 175 0.12 18.12 7.84
C VAL A 175 -1.24 18.71 7.49
N LYS A 176 -2.33 18.26 8.09
CA LYS A 176 -3.68 18.80 7.91
C LYS A 176 -3.72 20.32 8.12
N LYS A 177 -3.15 20.77 9.23
CA LYS A 177 -3.11 22.18 9.59
C LYS A 177 -2.40 23.04 8.55
N GLU A 178 -1.27 22.57 8.05
CA GLU A 178 -0.49 23.34 7.05
C GLU A 178 -1.17 23.33 5.67
N LEU A 179 -1.77 22.20 5.24
CA LEU A 179 -2.53 22.13 4.00
C LEU A 179 -3.77 23.04 4.05
N SER A 180 -4.49 23.08 5.18
CA SER A 180 -5.63 23.99 5.39
C SER A 180 -5.22 25.46 5.31
N ARG A 181 -4.08 25.82 5.93
CA ARG A 181 -3.54 27.19 5.84
C ARG A 181 -3.15 27.57 4.41
N LEU A 182 -2.61 26.61 3.64
CA LEU A 182 -2.26 26.83 2.25
C LEU A 182 -3.51 27.12 1.40
N ALA A 183 -4.56 26.33 1.58
CA ALA A 183 -5.85 26.52 0.91
C ALA A 183 -6.48 27.89 1.23
N GLU A 184 -6.48 28.30 2.51
CA GLU A 184 -7.03 29.59 2.95
C GLU A 184 -6.29 30.80 2.35
N ARG A 185 -4.96 30.74 2.25
CA ARG A 185 -4.14 31.79 1.62
C ARG A 185 -4.53 31.99 0.15
N LYS A 186 -4.75 30.91 -0.58
CA LYS A 186 -5.15 30.96 -1.99
C LYS A 186 -6.57 31.50 -2.17
N GLY A 187 -7.51 31.09 -1.31
CA GLY A 187 -8.88 31.61 -1.33
C GLY A 187 -8.99 33.13 -1.08
N ARG A 188 -8.05 33.72 -0.31
CA ARG A 188 -7.96 35.18 -0.08
C ARG A 188 -7.37 35.93 -1.26
N ASN A 189 -6.42 35.34 -1.98
CA ASN A 189 -5.74 35.98 -3.11
C ASN A 189 -6.60 35.97 -4.40
N ASN A 190 -7.64 35.14 -4.45
CA ASN A 190 -8.56 35.04 -5.58
C ASN A 190 -9.85 35.88 -5.41
N ARG A 191 -9.96 36.65 -4.34
CA ARG A 191 -11.01 37.66 -4.09
C ARG A 191 -10.48 39.07 -4.23
#